data_9b8e7ef3f16ab14b7e20ab282fd92b26
#
_entry.id   9b8e7ef3f16ab14b7e20ab282fd92b26
#
_cell.length_a   1.000
_cell.length_b   1.000
_cell.length_c   1.000
_cell.angle_alpha   90.00
_cell.angle_beta   90.00
_cell.angle_gamma   90.00
#
_symmetry.space_group_name_H-M   'P 1'
#
loop_
_entity.id
_entity.type
_entity.pdbx_description
1 polymer ?
#
loop_
_entity_poly.entity_id
_entity_poly.type
_entity_poly.pdbx_seq_one_letter_code
_entity_poly.pdbx_strand_id
1 'polypeptide(L)'
;MSKKRNNGVEDYYEAPLTLDDHPFYGITLDKEQLNFVNAIWNPDIDIVFCNAKAGTGKTLCAVATANLLYQHGLNDGIVYIVSPTQEQRIGFLPGEIESKILPYTAPLYDALIEIGVNPNTAINQNDIMNAKNGIG
;
A
#
# COMPACT_ATOMS: atom_id res chain seq x y z
N MET A 1 5.94 -19.06 7.14
CA MET A 1 5.52 -19.04 7.57
C MET A 1 5.41 -19.24 8.23
N SER A 2 5.19 -18.67 8.14
CA SER A 2 4.94 -18.70 8.63
C SER A 2 4.58 -18.91 9.39
N LYS A 3 4.43 -18.65 9.60
CA LYS A 3 3.98 -18.73 10.33
C LYS A 3 3.70 -19.29 11.07
N LYS A 4 3.73 -19.21 11.56
CA LYS A 4 3.33 -19.70 12.36
C LYS A 4 2.54 -19.94 12.85
N ARG A 5 2.37 -19.93 12.77
CA ARG A 5 1.33 -20.08 13.34
C ARG A 5 0.95 -21.13 14.11
N ASN A 6 0.73 -21.52 14.62
CA ASN A 6 0.45 -22.49 15.24
C ASN A 6 -0.34 -23.09 16.02
N ASN A 7 -0.60 -23.04 16.43
CA ASN A 7 -1.61 -23.61 17.24
C ASN A 7 -2.80 -23.93 16.40
N GLY A 8 -3.60 -24.89 16.62
CA GLY A 8 -4.65 -25.30 15.73
C GLY A 8 -5.61 -24.20 15.35
N VAL A 9 -5.86 -23.29 16.27
CA VAL A 9 -6.83 -22.23 15.98
C VAL A 9 -6.35 -21.30 14.89
N GLU A 10 -5.06 -21.05 14.89
CA GLU A 10 -4.50 -20.15 13.89
C GLU A 10 -4.58 -20.73 12.51
N ASP A 11 -4.68 -22.04 12.39
CA ASP A 11 -4.74 -22.64 11.06
C ASP A 11 -5.96 -22.19 10.28
N TYR A 12 -7.02 -21.79 10.98
CA TYR A 12 -8.20 -21.30 10.29
C TYR A 12 -7.93 -20.04 9.53
N TYR A 13 -6.91 -19.32 9.91
CA TYR A 13 -6.62 -18.02 9.35
C TYR A 13 -5.37 -18.02 8.51
N GLU A 14 -4.97 -19.20 8.08
CA GLU A 14 -3.84 -19.27 7.17
C GLU A 14 -4.11 -18.44 5.93
N ALA A 15 -3.06 -17.77 5.47
CA ALA A 15 -3.17 -16.95 4.28
C ALA A 15 -3.41 -17.83 3.06
N PRO A 16 -4.27 -17.39 2.15
CA PRO A 16 -4.47 -18.15 0.92
C PRO A 16 -3.22 -18.11 0.05
N LEU A 17 -3.08 -19.10 -0.82
CA LEU A 17 -1.95 -19.14 -1.75
C LEU A 17 -2.06 -18.05 -2.81
N THR A 18 -3.27 -17.74 -3.25
CA THR A 18 -3.54 -16.68 -4.19
C THR A 18 -4.74 -15.90 -3.72
N LEU A 19 -4.98 -14.76 -4.33
CA LEU A 19 -6.15 -13.96 -4.02
C LEU A 19 -7.29 -14.21 -5.00
N ASP A 20 -7.20 -15.25 -5.81
CA ASP A 20 -8.30 -15.66 -6.66
C ASP A 20 -9.49 -16.02 -5.78
N ASP A 21 -10.65 -15.45 -6.09
CA ASP A 21 -11.88 -15.69 -5.35
C ASP A 21 -11.80 -15.33 -3.87
N HIS A 22 -10.74 -14.61 -3.47
CA HIS A 22 -10.60 -14.16 -2.09
C HIS A 22 -11.25 -12.79 -1.95
N PRO A 23 -11.96 -12.53 -0.84
CA PRO A 23 -12.52 -11.20 -0.62
C PRO A 23 -11.42 -10.13 -0.62
N PHE A 24 -11.69 -9.03 -1.29
CA PHE A 24 -10.73 -7.96 -1.44
C PHE A 24 -11.44 -6.63 -1.16
N TYR A 25 -11.77 -6.39 0.11
CA TYR A 25 -12.40 -5.15 0.58
C TYR A 25 -13.69 -4.81 -0.16
N GLY A 26 -14.41 -5.83 -0.67
CA GLY A 26 -15.62 -5.58 -1.44
C GLY A 26 -15.37 -5.06 -2.84
N ILE A 27 -14.12 -5.01 -3.28
CA ILE A 27 -13.73 -4.50 -4.59
C ILE A 27 -13.67 -5.66 -5.56
N THR A 28 -14.25 -5.46 -6.76
CA THR A 28 -14.15 -6.44 -7.83
C THR A 28 -12.96 -6.09 -8.70
N LEU A 29 -12.02 -7.02 -8.81
CA LEU A 29 -10.80 -6.82 -9.58
C LEU A 29 -10.96 -7.39 -10.98
N ASP A 30 -10.50 -6.65 -12.00
CA ASP A 30 -10.43 -7.22 -13.33
C ASP A 30 -9.20 -8.15 -13.40
N LYS A 31 -9.03 -8.78 -14.58
CA LYS A 31 -7.99 -9.79 -14.71
C LYS A 31 -6.60 -9.22 -14.51
N GLU A 32 -6.34 -8.03 -15.05
CA GLU A 32 -5.04 -7.42 -14.94
C GLU A 32 -4.76 -6.99 -13.50
N GLN A 33 -5.77 -6.44 -12.84
CA GLN A 33 -5.63 -6.08 -11.44
C GLN A 33 -5.39 -7.31 -10.58
N LEU A 34 -6.09 -8.39 -10.86
CA LEU A 34 -5.91 -9.62 -10.10
C LEU A 34 -4.51 -10.19 -10.29
N ASN A 35 -3.99 -10.14 -11.52
CA ASN A 35 -2.61 -10.56 -11.76
C ASN A 35 -1.62 -9.71 -10.96
N PHE A 36 -1.85 -8.42 -10.88
CA PHE A 36 -0.99 -7.51 -10.15
C PHE A 36 -1.02 -7.81 -8.65
N VAL A 37 -2.22 -7.95 -8.08
CA VAL A 37 -2.31 -8.20 -6.64
C VAL A 37 -1.75 -9.58 -6.29
N ASN A 38 -1.94 -10.57 -7.15
CA ASN A 38 -1.37 -11.89 -6.92
C ASN A 38 0.15 -11.86 -6.98
N ALA A 39 0.73 -11.03 -7.85
CA ALA A 39 2.19 -10.89 -7.91
C ALA A 39 2.72 -10.33 -6.59
N ILE A 40 2.04 -9.31 -6.04
CA ILE A 40 2.43 -8.73 -4.77
C ILE A 40 2.25 -9.75 -3.64
N TRP A 41 1.19 -10.50 -3.70
CA TRP A 41 0.86 -11.48 -2.66
C TRP A 41 1.83 -12.65 -2.62
N ASN A 42 2.44 -13.00 -3.75
CA ASN A 42 3.28 -14.17 -3.88
C ASN A 42 4.56 -14.02 -3.06
N PRO A 43 4.81 -14.90 -2.07
CA PRO A 43 5.99 -14.74 -1.22
C PRO A 43 7.31 -14.99 -1.94
N ASP A 44 7.26 -15.60 -3.12
CA ASP A 44 8.48 -15.86 -3.89
C ASP A 44 8.89 -14.67 -4.74
N ILE A 45 8.08 -13.62 -4.80
CA ILE A 45 8.37 -12.43 -5.59
C ILE A 45 8.69 -11.29 -4.63
N ASP A 46 9.90 -10.75 -4.75
CA ASP A 46 10.35 -9.68 -3.87
C ASP A 46 10.05 -8.29 -4.41
N ILE A 47 10.03 -8.14 -5.73
CA ILE A 47 9.86 -6.84 -6.36
C ILE A 47 8.85 -6.99 -7.49
N VAL A 48 7.87 -6.09 -7.51
CA VAL A 48 6.86 -6.07 -8.56
C VAL A 48 6.87 -4.68 -9.21
N PHE A 49 7.03 -4.65 -10.52
CA PHE A 49 6.91 -3.42 -11.28
C PHE A 49 5.54 -3.37 -11.94
N CYS A 50 4.91 -2.22 -11.86
CA CYS A 50 3.61 -2.01 -12.48
C CYS A 50 3.73 -0.89 -13.50
N ASN A 51 3.53 -1.22 -14.76
CA ASN A 51 3.53 -0.25 -15.84
C ASN A 51 2.12 -0.18 -16.39
N ALA A 52 1.32 0.70 -15.83
CA ALA A 52 -0.08 0.82 -16.19
C ALA A 52 -0.43 2.30 -16.35
N LYS A 53 -1.46 2.54 -17.14
CA LYS A 53 -1.92 3.91 -17.34
C LYS A 53 -2.50 4.47 -16.06
N ALA A 54 -2.48 5.80 -15.96
CA ALA A 54 -3.11 6.46 -14.84
C ALA A 54 -4.61 6.11 -14.82
N GLY A 55 -5.16 5.99 -13.62
CA GLY A 55 -6.57 5.70 -13.47
C GLY A 55 -6.96 4.25 -13.56
N THR A 56 -5.98 3.34 -13.59
CA THR A 56 -6.27 1.90 -13.67
C THR A 56 -6.37 1.25 -12.29
N GLY A 57 -6.26 2.03 -11.22
CA GLY A 57 -6.39 1.49 -9.87
C GLY A 57 -5.14 0.84 -9.34
N LYS A 58 -3.98 1.14 -9.93
CA LYS A 58 -2.74 0.47 -9.50
C LYS A 58 -2.35 0.83 -8.07
N THR A 59 -2.52 2.09 -7.68
CA THR A 59 -2.20 2.49 -6.31
C THR A 59 -3.14 1.82 -5.32
N LEU A 60 -4.43 1.80 -5.64
CA LEU A 60 -5.41 1.14 -4.79
C LEU A 60 -5.06 -0.34 -4.62
N CYS A 61 -4.76 -1.02 -5.73
CA CYS A 61 -4.42 -2.44 -5.68
C CYS A 61 -3.17 -2.69 -4.85
N ALA A 62 -2.15 -1.86 -5.00
CA ALA A 62 -0.90 -2.02 -4.27
C ALA A 62 -1.10 -1.79 -2.78
N VAL A 63 -1.76 -0.69 -2.43
CA VAL A 63 -1.98 -0.33 -1.03
C VAL A 63 -2.89 -1.36 -0.35
N ALA A 64 -3.97 -1.75 -1.02
CA ALA A 64 -4.90 -2.71 -0.46
C ALA A 64 -4.24 -4.07 -0.24
N THR A 65 -3.45 -4.52 -1.21
CA THR A 65 -2.76 -5.80 -1.08
C THR A 65 -1.71 -5.75 0.03
N ALA A 66 -0.96 -4.65 0.12
CA ALA A 66 0.02 -4.50 1.19
C ALA A 66 -0.66 -4.50 2.56
N ASN A 67 -1.81 -3.85 2.67
CA ASN A 67 -2.55 -3.85 3.92
C ASN A 67 -3.08 -5.23 4.26
N LEU A 68 -3.52 -5.97 3.25
CA LEU A 68 -3.99 -7.34 3.46
C LEU A 68 -2.86 -8.24 3.95
N LEU A 69 -1.66 -8.08 3.38
CA LEU A 69 -0.48 -8.77 3.89
C LEU A 69 -0.21 -8.43 5.35
N TYR A 70 -0.33 -7.16 5.68
CA TYR A 70 -0.12 -6.71 7.06
C TYR A 70 -1.16 -7.34 8.00
N GLN A 71 -2.41 -7.38 7.58
CA GLN A 71 -3.47 -7.96 8.40
C GLN A 71 -3.27 -9.45 8.63
N HIS A 72 -2.64 -10.14 7.69
CA HIS A 72 -2.33 -11.57 7.85
C HIS A 72 -1.00 -11.80 8.56
N GLY A 73 -0.34 -10.74 9.03
CA GLY A 73 0.92 -10.87 9.73
C GLY A 73 2.08 -11.26 8.83
N LEU A 74 1.96 -11.04 7.53
CA LEU A 74 2.99 -11.44 6.58
C LEU A 74 4.00 -10.34 6.29
N ASN A 75 3.78 -9.13 6.80
CA ASN A 75 4.78 -8.08 6.79
C ASN A 75 4.60 -7.25 8.04
N ASP A 76 5.58 -6.38 8.30
CA ASP A 76 5.61 -5.59 9.53
C ASP A 76 5.04 -4.19 9.34
N GLY A 77 4.74 -3.81 8.13
CA GLY A 77 4.20 -2.49 7.86
C GLY A 77 4.36 -2.14 6.39
N ILE A 78 4.04 -0.90 6.08
CA ILE A 78 4.04 -0.42 4.70
C ILE A 78 4.83 0.88 4.66
N VAL A 79 5.72 1.00 3.68
CA VAL A 79 6.44 2.25 3.43
C VAL A 79 6.00 2.76 2.06
N TYR A 80 5.47 3.96 2.05
CA TYR A 80 5.01 4.58 0.81
C TYR A 80 6.01 5.67 0.43
N ILE A 81 6.65 5.49 -0.71
CA ILE A 81 7.71 6.38 -1.16
C ILE A 81 7.20 7.19 -2.34
N VAL A 82 7.38 8.49 -2.25
CA VAL A 82 6.96 9.43 -3.30
C VAL A 82 8.20 10.04 -3.90
N SER A 83 8.21 10.13 -5.23
CA SER A 83 9.32 10.74 -5.96
C SER A 83 8.76 11.86 -6.83
N PRO A 84 8.62 13.06 -6.29
CA PRO A 84 8.04 14.18 -7.05
C PRO A 84 8.92 14.53 -8.25
N THR A 85 8.28 14.89 -9.35
CA THR A 85 9.01 15.30 -10.54
C THR A 85 9.37 16.77 -10.45
N GLN A 86 10.35 17.16 -11.26
CA GLN A 86 10.75 18.55 -11.28
C GLN A 86 9.68 19.47 -11.81
N GLU A 87 8.82 18.99 -12.65
CA GLU A 87 7.73 19.79 -13.17
C GLU A 87 6.82 20.28 -12.06
N GLN A 88 6.79 19.58 -10.95
CA GLN A 88 5.94 19.97 -9.84
C GLN A 88 6.54 21.12 -9.04
N ARG A 89 7.84 21.33 -9.11
CA ARG A 89 8.51 22.49 -8.53
C ARG A 89 8.16 22.66 -7.05
N ILE A 90 8.24 21.59 -6.33
CA ILE A 90 7.86 21.62 -4.91
C ILE A 90 8.64 22.69 -4.17
N GLY A 91 9.92 22.84 -4.47
CA GLY A 91 10.76 23.78 -3.77
C GLY A 91 10.38 25.24 -3.97
N PHE A 92 9.58 25.56 -4.99
CA PHE A 92 9.21 26.93 -5.27
C PHE A 92 7.83 27.29 -4.76
N LEU A 93 7.11 26.33 -4.18
CA LEU A 93 5.77 26.61 -3.68
C LEU A 93 5.85 27.11 -2.25
N PRO A 94 5.06 28.10 -1.89
CA PRO A 94 5.02 28.54 -0.50
C PRO A 94 4.31 27.50 0.36
N GLY A 95 4.59 27.54 1.67
CA GLY A 95 3.88 26.69 2.60
C GLY A 95 4.74 25.61 3.17
N GLU A 96 4.12 24.80 4.00
CA GLU A 96 4.80 23.69 4.68
C GLU A 96 5.13 22.61 3.68
N ILE A 97 6.16 21.82 4.02
CA ILE A 97 6.55 20.75 3.13
C ILE A 97 5.45 19.71 3.00
N GLU A 98 4.69 19.49 4.08
CA GLU A 98 3.57 18.55 4.02
C GLU A 98 2.54 19.00 2.98
N SER A 99 2.25 20.30 2.95
CA SER A 99 1.32 20.83 1.94
C SER A 99 1.85 20.71 0.53
N LYS A 100 3.18 20.87 0.38
CA LYS A 100 3.79 20.79 -0.94
C LYS A 100 3.76 19.38 -1.50
N ILE A 101 3.90 18.37 -0.66
CA ILE A 101 3.93 16.98 -1.12
C ILE A 101 2.55 16.33 -1.10
N LEU A 102 1.53 17.01 -0.57
CA LEU A 102 0.21 16.42 -0.46
C LEU A 102 -0.34 15.90 -1.79
N PRO A 103 -0.17 16.58 -2.92
CA PRO A 103 -0.68 16.04 -4.17
C PRO A 103 -0.11 14.70 -4.54
N TYR A 104 1.09 14.36 -4.07
CA TYR A 104 1.72 13.08 -4.37
C TYR A 104 1.27 11.99 -3.43
N THR A 105 0.78 12.35 -2.26
CA THR A 105 0.30 11.38 -1.29
C THR A 105 -1.20 11.19 -1.35
N ALA A 106 -1.91 12.03 -2.11
CA ALA A 106 -3.35 11.90 -2.23
C ALA A 106 -3.79 10.50 -2.68
N PRO A 107 -3.10 9.85 -3.64
CA PRO A 107 -3.51 8.50 -4.02
C PRO A 107 -3.43 7.50 -2.86
N LEU A 108 -2.46 7.66 -1.97
CA LEU A 108 -2.37 6.80 -0.79
C LEU A 108 -3.56 7.03 0.13
N TYR A 109 -3.88 8.30 0.39
CA TYR A 109 -5.01 8.64 1.26
C TYR A 109 -6.31 8.11 0.68
N ASP A 110 -6.51 8.30 -0.63
CA ASP A 110 -7.72 7.83 -1.29
C ASP A 110 -7.82 6.31 -1.21
N ALA A 111 -6.71 5.62 -1.41
CA ALA A 111 -6.70 4.16 -1.36
C ALA A 111 -7.04 3.66 0.05
N LEU A 112 -6.47 4.28 1.07
CA LEU A 112 -6.77 3.89 2.45
C LEU A 112 -8.23 4.08 2.79
N ILE A 113 -8.80 5.22 2.38
CA ILE A 113 -10.22 5.48 2.62
C ILE A 113 -11.08 4.45 1.89
N GLU A 114 -10.71 4.10 0.67
CA GLU A 114 -11.46 3.14 -0.13
C GLU A 114 -11.54 1.79 0.55
N ILE A 115 -10.48 1.36 1.21
CA ILE A 115 -10.46 0.06 1.89
C ILE A 115 -10.90 0.15 3.35
N GLY A 116 -11.39 1.31 3.78
CA GLY A 116 -11.96 1.46 5.11
C GLY A 116 -10.93 1.70 6.20
N VAL A 117 -9.74 2.15 5.86
CA VAL A 117 -8.68 2.45 6.82
C VAL A 117 -8.59 3.96 7.00
N ASN A 118 -8.56 4.41 8.25
CA ASN A 118 -8.44 5.84 8.53
C ASN A 118 -6.99 6.28 8.35
N PRO A 119 -6.72 7.14 7.35
CA PRO A 119 -5.33 7.55 7.10
C PRO A 119 -4.70 8.27 8.29
N ASN A 120 -5.50 8.99 9.07
CA ASN A 120 -4.96 9.76 10.17
C ASN A 120 -4.38 8.88 11.27
N THR A 121 -4.90 7.67 11.42
CA THR A 121 -4.39 6.74 12.41
C THR A 121 -3.41 5.74 11.81
N ALA A 122 -3.48 5.51 10.50
CA ALA A 122 -2.66 4.51 9.84
C ALA A 122 -1.27 5.04 9.51
N ILE A 123 -1.16 6.34 9.20
CA ILE A 123 0.09 6.91 8.73
C ILE A 123 0.89 7.43 9.92
N ASN A 124 2.15 7.06 9.96
CA ASN A 124 3.04 7.44 11.06
C ASN A 124 3.53 8.88 10.85
N GLN A 125 3.02 9.79 11.66
CA GLN A 125 3.38 11.20 11.54
C GLN A 125 4.85 11.45 11.86
N ASN A 126 5.45 10.61 12.70
CA ASN A 126 6.86 10.77 13.03
C ASN A 126 7.73 10.52 11.80
N ASP A 127 7.34 9.58 10.96
CA ASP A 127 8.10 9.31 9.74
C ASP A 127 8.00 10.50 8.78
N ILE A 128 6.87 11.16 8.74
CA ILE A 128 6.72 12.35 7.93
C ILE A 128 7.67 13.45 8.43
N MET A 129 7.73 13.62 9.73
CA MET A 129 8.60 14.64 10.31
C MET A 129 10.07 14.31 10.06
N ASN A 130 10.43 13.04 10.18
CA ASN A 130 11.80 12.63 9.92
C ASN A 130 12.19 12.89 8.47
N ALA A 131 11.31 12.59 7.55
CA ALA A 131 11.56 12.85 6.14
C ALA A 131 11.73 14.35 5.88
N LYS A 132 10.88 15.15 6.51
CA LYS A 132 10.97 16.60 6.39
C LYS A 132 12.31 17.12 6.85
N ASN A 133 12.88 16.51 7.87
CA ASN A 133 14.16 16.94 8.44
C ASN A 133 15.34 16.24 7.79
N GLY A 134 15.13 15.46 6.76
CA GLY A 134 16.20 14.78 6.08
C GLY A 134 16.66 13.50 6.74
N ILE A 135 15.85 12.90 7.59
CA ILE A 135 16.15 11.67 8.30
C ILE A 135 15.21 10.59 7.80
N GLY A 136 14.98 10.39 6.73
CA GLY A 136 13.97 9.54 6.22
C GLY A 136 14.17 8.07 6.31
#